data_e24e1f92c85c63124477ca264463b625
#
_entry.id   e24e1f92c85c63124477ca264463b625
#
_cell.length_a   1.000
_cell.length_b   1.000
_cell.length_c   1.000
_cell.angle_alpha   90.00
_cell.angle_beta   90.00
_cell.angle_gamma   90.00
#
_symmetry.space_group_name_H-M   'P 1'
#
loop_
_entity.id
_entity.type
_entity.pdbx_description
1 polymer ?
#
loop_
_entity_poly.entity_id
_entity_poly.type
_entity_poly.pdbx_seq_one_letter_code
_entity_poly.pdbx_strand_id
1 'polypeptide(L)'
;IRDSTKTVQAQEISNRFDAVMVDEFQDVNDVQDLIFKSVSNDESNLFVVGDVKQSIYGFRQAKPEIFIERKNEYKRFNEENPEYPATIILDRNFRSRFEVCDAVNFIFERIMTKESTKMEYNSDERLVNGAEFPKSDDCNFEISLIESENSDLEKEEIEAKYIADKIHDMINSGFRVKDGDIMREARYGDFAIILRSPSGKAATYVNTLNNSGIPAYSENKSGFFDAVEIKIMLNLLRVIDNPGIDIPLLSVLCSPMYAFTPDELAEMRCESRKSSLYSSVCEYAKTNDKARKFVDELKILRDCACTNSVDALISKACEMTGFMSISLAVSGNDSSLKNLELLREYARSFESNGYKTLSDFISYTDKLIANKTNLDASSQNEGDSANAVRVLSIHASKGLEFPVCFIADITHQFNKTDLRNDILLDSKAGLGIKTQSNGVVYNTFPRLATGLKIEENLIAEEMRVLYVALTRAKEKLICVGAVKKCSDYLERLYSKLVSESVIEPYTVTSCQSYCDWLCLCALVHPSLNNLRNDIMPGSKVIPHNGESDWKLQIIVDEKMIDKDNVFEDDITSTNLLQVADVSDDTFDYAKLLKKNLDFKYRNRDILSLPQKVSASDIAHSQNLSLIHISEPTR
;
A
#
# COMPACT_ATOMS: atom_id res chain seq x y z
N ILE A 1 -24.40 8.16 30.85
CA ILE A 1 -24.05 9.22 31.83
C ILE A 1 -24.88 10.45 31.48
N ARG A 2 -25.46 11.09 32.48
CA ARG A 2 -26.21 12.33 32.35
C ARG A 2 -25.70 13.29 33.43
N ASP A 3 -25.31 14.50 33.01
CA ASP A 3 -24.75 15.51 33.91
C ASP A 3 -23.60 14.99 34.82
N SER A 4 -22.67 14.24 34.20
CA SER A 4 -21.53 13.59 34.86
C SER A 4 -21.89 12.49 35.87
N THR A 5 -23.14 12.10 35.97
CA THR A 5 -23.61 11.01 36.84
C THR A 5 -24.08 9.81 36.03
N LYS A 6 -23.91 8.61 36.57
CA LYS A 6 -24.41 7.39 35.93
C LYS A 6 -25.95 7.38 35.99
N THR A 7 -26.55 6.97 34.86
CA THR A 7 -27.99 6.67 34.83
C THR A 7 -28.28 5.36 35.56
N VAL A 8 -29.54 5.12 35.97
CA VAL A 8 -29.95 3.87 36.59
C VAL A 8 -29.58 2.65 35.73
N GLN A 9 -29.75 2.75 34.39
CA GLN A 9 -29.38 1.67 33.49
C GLN A 9 -27.87 1.42 33.48
N ALA A 10 -27.04 2.47 33.48
CA ALA A 10 -25.59 2.32 33.56
C ALA A 10 -25.16 1.68 34.87
N GLN A 11 -25.82 2.04 36.00
CA GLN A 11 -25.58 1.43 37.30
C GLN A 11 -25.95 -0.06 37.32
N GLU A 12 -27.08 -0.43 36.75
CA GLU A 12 -27.48 -1.84 36.62
C GLU A 12 -26.51 -2.65 35.79
N ILE A 13 -25.99 -2.07 34.69
CA ILE A 13 -24.98 -2.72 33.82
C ILE A 13 -23.66 -2.86 34.57
N SER A 14 -23.17 -1.80 35.22
CA SER A 14 -21.90 -1.84 35.95
C SER A 14 -21.88 -2.87 37.08
N ASN A 15 -23.03 -3.09 37.76
CA ASN A 15 -23.17 -4.10 38.80
C ASN A 15 -23.13 -5.56 38.29
N ARG A 16 -23.13 -5.78 36.97
CA ARG A 16 -23.06 -7.13 36.39
C ARG A 16 -21.63 -7.62 36.22
N PHE A 17 -20.65 -6.73 36.30
CA PHE A 17 -19.24 -7.03 35.99
C PHE A 17 -18.40 -6.89 37.27
N ASP A 18 -17.69 -7.95 37.64
CA ASP A 18 -16.70 -7.93 38.72
C ASP A 18 -15.39 -7.23 38.25
N ALA A 19 -15.03 -7.37 36.98
CA ALA A 19 -13.90 -6.70 36.36
C ALA A 19 -14.22 -6.31 34.91
N VAL A 20 -13.74 -5.15 34.50
CA VAL A 20 -13.77 -4.66 33.12
C VAL A 20 -12.32 -4.54 32.65
N MET A 21 -11.93 -5.35 31.65
CA MET A 21 -10.58 -5.40 31.11
C MET A 21 -10.59 -4.87 29.67
N VAL A 22 -9.72 -3.92 29.37
CA VAL A 22 -9.60 -3.29 28.04
C VAL A 22 -8.17 -3.41 27.57
N ASP A 23 -7.99 -4.07 26.45
CA ASP A 23 -6.71 -4.16 25.75
C ASP A 23 -6.60 -3.06 24.68
N GLU A 24 -5.37 -2.78 24.22
CA GLU A 24 -5.07 -1.73 23.22
C GLU A 24 -5.69 -0.37 23.59
N PHE A 25 -5.65 0.00 24.88
CA PHE A 25 -6.36 1.18 25.40
C PHE A 25 -5.85 2.50 24.78
N GLN A 26 -4.65 2.55 24.22
CA GLN A 26 -4.11 3.72 23.52
C GLN A 26 -4.90 4.09 22.24
N ASP A 27 -5.74 3.19 21.72
CA ASP A 27 -6.53 3.43 20.52
C ASP A 27 -7.98 3.86 20.84
N VAL A 28 -8.28 4.09 22.11
CA VAL A 28 -9.61 4.50 22.59
C VAL A 28 -9.86 5.97 22.27
N ASN A 29 -11.10 6.29 21.89
CA ASN A 29 -11.61 7.65 21.75
C ASN A 29 -12.48 8.08 22.95
N ASP A 30 -12.86 9.36 23.02
CA ASP A 30 -13.66 9.92 24.13
C ASP A 30 -14.96 9.15 24.37
N VAL A 31 -15.64 8.69 23.30
CA VAL A 31 -16.91 7.97 23.43
C VAL A 31 -16.70 6.59 24.02
N GLN A 32 -15.65 5.90 23.59
CA GLN A 32 -15.29 4.58 24.10
C GLN A 32 -14.83 4.67 25.57
N ASP A 33 -14.02 5.66 25.93
CA ASP A 33 -13.62 5.90 27.33
C ASP A 33 -14.85 6.16 28.22
N LEU A 34 -15.80 6.98 27.72
CA LEU A 34 -17.05 7.21 28.41
C LEU A 34 -17.88 5.92 28.59
N ILE A 35 -17.89 5.03 27.59
CA ILE A 35 -18.56 3.72 27.72
C ILE A 35 -17.88 2.88 28.81
N PHE A 36 -16.54 2.77 28.79
CA PHE A 36 -15.79 1.99 29.78
C PHE A 36 -16.02 2.52 31.20
N LYS A 37 -16.00 3.84 31.39
CA LYS A 37 -16.37 4.49 32.67
C LYS A 37 -17.80 4.19 33.08
N SER A 38 -18.71 4.09 32.11
CA SER A 38 -20.13 3.82 32.42
C SER A 38 -20.40 2.38 32.85
N VAL A 39 -19.68 1.41 32.28
CA VAL A 39 -19.86 -0.02 32.56
C VAL A 39 -18.98 -0.53 33.71
N SER A 40 -18.00 0.24 34.17
CA SER A 40 -17.19 -0.06 35.35
C SER A 40 -17.80 0.54 36.63
N ASN A 41 -17.40 0.09 37.80
CA ASN A 41 -17.83 0.62 39.10
C ASN A 41 -16.96 1.80 39.52
N ASP A 42 -17.25 3.00 38.95
CA ASP A 42 -16.47 4.23 39.13
C ASP A 42 -14.96 4.00 38.93
N GLU A 43 -14.64 3.23 37.91
CA GLU A 43 -13.29 2.80 37.51
C GLU A 43 -12.57 1.91 38.54
N SER A 44 -13.18 1.56 39.70
CA SER A 44 -12.54 0.74 40.73
C SER A 44 -12.25 -0.70 40.31
N ASN A 45 -13.01 -1.21 39.32
CA ASN A 45 -12.85 -2.53 38.74
C ASN A 45 -12.39 -2.47 37.26
N LEU A 46 -11.84 -1.32 36.81
CA LEU A 46 -11.34 -1.13 35.45
C LEU A 46 -9.84 -1.44 35.39
N PHE A 47 -9.48 -2.37 34.50
CA PHE A 47 -8.10 -2.73 34.21
C PHE A 47 -7.83 -2.44 32.72
N VAL A 48 -6.88 -1.59 32.44
CA VAL A 48 -6.52 -1.18 31.05
C VAL A 48 -5.08 -1.52 30.73
N VAL A 49 -4.86 -2.03 29.53
CA VAL A 49 -3.53 -2.36 29.00
C VAL A 49 -3.33 -1.63 27.68
N GLY A 50 -2.14 -1.11 27.47
CA GLY A 50 -1.83 -0.40 26.22
C GLY A 50 -0.37 0.04 26.15
N ASP A 51 0.01 0.47 24.97
CA ASP A 51 1.32 1.05 24.66
C ASP A 51 1.13 2.30 23.78
N VAL A 52 1.37 3.47 24.35
CA VAL A 52 1.22 4.77 23.65
C VAL A 52 2.02 4.82 22.34
N LYS A 53 3.19 4.16 22.30
CA LYS A 53 4.03 4.07 21.10
C LYS A 53 3.37 3.34 19.95
N GLN A 54 2.32 2.54 20.22
CA GLN A 54 1.56 1.77 19.24
C GLN A 54 0.20 2.41 18.89
N SER A 55 -0.07 3.65 19.31
CA SER A 55 -1.29 4.37 18.91
C SER A 55 -1.16 4.90 17.48
N ILE A 56 -1.77 4.20 16.52
CA ILE A 56 -1.70 4.50 15.08
C ILE A 56 -3.07 4.69 14.42
N TYR A 57 -4.14 4.83 15.20
CA TYR A 57 -5.50 5.01 14.71
C TYR A 57 -6.02 6.44 14.93
N GLY A 58 -5.15 7.46 14.82
CA GLY A 58 -5.52 8.87 14.87
C GLY A 58 -6.62 9.24 13.87
N PHE A 59 -6.60 8.64 12.66
CA PHE A 59 -7.65 8.80 11.64
C PHE A 59 -9.03 8.23 12.06
N ARG A 60 -9.10 7.38 13.10
CA ARG A 60 -10.32 6.91 13.76
C ARG A 60 -10.63 7.69 15.04
N GLN A 61 -9.98 8.85 15.22
CA GLN A 61 -10.10 9.71 16.39
C GLN A 61 -9.60 9.06 17.70
N ALA A 62 -8.68 8.09 17.62
CA ALA A 62 -7.98 7.59 18.79
C ALA A 62 -7.26 8.75 19.52
N LYS A 63 -7.34 8.75 20.84
CA LYS A 63 -6.77 9.77 21.72
C LYS A 63 -5.79 9.14 22.71
N PRO A 64 -4.52 8.96 22.34
CA PRO A 64 -3.52 8.41 23.26
C PRO A 64 -3.33 9.26 24.51
N GLU A 65 -3.69 10.53 24.46
CA GLU A 65 -3.64 11.44 25.60
C GLU A 65 -4.45 10.92 26.80
N ILE A 66 -5.58 10.24 26.58
CA ILE A 66 -6.41 9.64 27.65
C ILE A 66 -5.59 8.63 28.46
N PHE A 67 -4.78 7.81 27.77
CA PHE A 67 -3.93 6.83 28.42
C PHE A 67 -2.71 7.46 29.08
N ILE A 68 -2.10 8.47 28.42
CA ILE A 68 -0.96 9.24 28.98
C ILE A 68 -1.37 9.96 30.27
N GLU A 69 -2.56 10.58 30.31
CA GLU A 69 -3.08 11.26 31.48
C GLU A 69 -3.23 10.29 32.66
N ARG A 70 -3.83 9.11 32.45
CA ARG A 70 -3.95 8.07 33.48
C ARG A 70 -2.58 7.58 33.97
N LYS A 71 -1.62 7.33 33.04
CA LYS A 71 -0.26 6.91 33.37
C LYS A 71 0.47 7.94 34.25
N ASN A 72 0.27 9.23 33.99
CA ASN A 72 0.90 10.31 34.74
C ASN A 72 0.23 10.59 36.09
N GLU A 73 -1.07 10.34 36.18
CA GLU A 73 -1.86 10.57 37.40
C GLU A 73 -1.67 9.45 38.40
N TYR A 74 -1.57 8.19 37.94
CA TYR A 74 -1.52 7.03 38.82
C TYR A 74 -0.10 6.77 39.31
N LYS A 75 0.01 6.40 40.60
CA LYS A 75 1.29 6.01 41.18
C LYS A 75 1.75 4.66 40.65
N ARG A 76 3.06 4.46 40.60
CA ARG A 76 3.64 3.15 40.29
C ARG A 76 3.25 2.13 41.37
N PHE A 77 2.80 0.96 40.95
CA PHE A 77 2.41 -0.11 41.84
C PHE A 77 3.61 -0.55 42.72
N ASN A 78 3.36 -0.69 44.01
CA ASN A 78 4.31 -1.22 44.98
C ASN A 78 3.65 -2.39 45.73
N GLU A 79 4.27 -3.57 45.66
CA GLU A 79 3.77 -4.80 46.31
C GLU A 79 3.77 -4.67 47.84
N GLU A 80 4.74 -3.95 48.42
CA GLU A 80 4.83 -3.79 49.90
C GLU A 80 3.74 -2.87 50.46
N ASN A 81 3.28 -1.90 49.66
CA ASN A 81 2.21 -0.97 50.06
C ASN A 81 1.31 -0.66 48.86
N PRO A 82 0.36 -1.53 48.51
CA PRO A 82 -0.48 -1.37 47.33
C PRO A 82 -1.46 -0.19 47.51
N GLU A 83 -1.27 0.87 46.72
CA GLU A 83 -2.19 2.00 46.57
C GLU A 83 -2.85 1.92 45.20
N TYR A 84 -4.15 2.19 45.12
CA TYR A 84 -4.92 2.20 43.89
C TYR A 84 -5.61 3.56 43.69
N PRO A 85 -5.75 4.04 42.41
CA PRO A 85 -5.32 3.40 41.17
C PRO A 85 -3.80 3.39 41.03
N ALA A 86 -3.28 2.39 40.30
CA ALA A 86 -1.83 2.19 40.14
C ALA A 86 -1.44 1.86 38.71
N THR A 87 -0.20 2.20 38.34
CA THR A 87 0.42 1.88 37.05
C THR A 87 1.43 0.75 37.22
N ILE A 88 1.35 -0.26 36.37
CA ILE A 88 2.31 -1.36 36.24
C ILE A 88 3.00 -1.23 34.90
N ILE A 89 4.34 -1.25 34.89
CA ILE A 89 5.13 -1.15 33.66
C ILE A 89 5.57 -2.55 33.25
N LEU A 90 5.23 -2.92 32.00
CA LEU A 90 5.64 -4.17 31.36
C LEU A 90 6.73 -3.84 30.34
N ASP A 91 7.99 -3.97 30.71
CA ASP A 91 9.16 -3.57 29.92
C ASP A 91 9.76 -4.72 29.08
N ARG A 92 9.50 -5.99 29.47
CA ARG A 92 10.09 -7.15 28.82
C ARG A 92 9.42 -7.53 27.52
N ASN A 93 10.22 -7.56 26.45
CA ASN A 93 9.82 -8.05 25.14
C ASN A 93 10.24 -9.52 24.97
N PHE A 94 9.25 -10.42 24.91
CA PHE A 94 9.44 -11.85 24.70
C PHE A 94 9.28 -12.28 23.23
N ARG A 95 9.06 -11.33 22.33
CA ARG A 95 8.82 -11.57 20.89
C ARG A 95 10.13 -11.56 20.09
N SER A 96 10.88 -10.47 20.26
CA SER A 96 11.96 -10.11 19.34
C SER A 96 13.33 -10.43 19.92
N ARG A 97 14.26 -10.69 19.04
CA ARG A 97 15.68 -10.85 19.30
C ARG A 97 16.29 -9.58 19.88
N PHE A 98 17.42 -9.71 20.59
CA PHE A 98 18.15 -8.56 21.15
C PHE A 98 18.49 -7.51 20.09
N GLU A 99 19.01 -7.94 18.93
CA GLU A 99 19.44 -7.04 17.85
C GLU A 99 18.29 -6.18 17.30
N VAL A 100 17.08 -6.73 17.24
CA VAL A 100 15.88 -5.98 16.85
C VAL A 100 15.47 -5.00 17.95
N CYS A 101 15.40 -5.46 19.20
CA CYS A 101 15.04 -4.60 20.34
C CYS A 101 16.03 -3.43 20.50
N ASP A 102 17.32 -3.71 20.37
CA ASP A 102 18.38 -2.71 20.52
C ASP A 102 18.35 -1.69 19.39
N ALA A 103 18.15 -2.11 18.15
CA ALA A 103 17.98 -1.20 17.02
C ALA A 103 16.76 -0.29 17.19
N VAL A 104 15.62 -0.84 17.64
CA VAL A 104 14.39 -0.05 17.93
C VAL A 104 14.70 0.95 19.04
N ASN A 105 15.31 0.54 20.15
CA ASN A 105 15.68 1.44 21.24
C ASN A 105 16.61 2.56 20.75
N PHE A 106 17.65 2.20 19.99
CA PHE A 106 18.63 3.17 19.47
C PHE A 106 17.96 4.25 18.60
N ILE A 107 17.03 3.85 17.74
CA ILE A 107 16.29 4.76 16.86
C ILE A 107 15.40 5.69 17.70
N PHE A 108 14.53 5.13 18.54
CA PHE A 108 13.49 5.91 19.21
C PHE A 108 14.01 6.76 20.36
N GLU A 109 15.08 6.40 21.03
CA GLU A 109 15.79 7.26 22.00
C GLU A 109 16.30 8.57 21.35
N ARG A 110 16.54 8.57 20.02
CA ARG A 110 17.06 9.72 19.28
C ARG A 110 16.03 10.54 18.57
N ILE A 111 14.94 9.90 18.10
CA ILE A 111 13.93 10.62 17.33
C ILE A 111 12.67 10.93 18.14
N MET A 112 12.31 10.14 19.15
CA MET A 112 11.08 10.27 19.92
C MET A 112 11.36 11.04 21.22
N THR A 113 11.53 12.35 21.08
CA THR A 113 11.75 13.27 22.20
C THR A 113 10.48 14.01 22.56
N LYS A 114 10.45 14.64 23.75
CA LYS A 114 9.30 15.43 24.20
C LYS A 114 8.98 16.58 23.25
N GLU A 115 10.00 17.14 22.61
CA GLU A 115 9.88 18.24 21.64
C GLU A 115 9.32 17.75 20.30
N SER A 116 9.66 16.54 19.88
CA SER A 116 9.21 15.99 18.58
C SER A 116 7.83 15.33 18.64
N THR A 117 7.48 14.68 19.78
CA THR A 117 6.26 13.84 19.87
C THR A 117 5.41 14.12 21.10
N LYS A 118 5.80 15.02 22.00
CA LYS A 118 5.22 15.21 23.35
C LYS A 118 5.34 14.01 24.29
N MET A 119 6.00 12.95 23.83
CA MET A 119 6.34 11.76 24.58
C MET A 119 7.83 11.56 24.52
N GLU A 120 8.45 11.20 25.63
CA GLU A 120 9.88 10.92 25.69
C GLU A 120 10.08 9.40 25.75
N TYR A 121 10.94 8.89 24.87
CA TYR A 121 11.34 7.48 24.90
C TYR A 121 12.44 7.33 25.96
N ASN A 122 12.01 7.12 27.20
CA ASN A 122 12.88 6.99 28.37
C ASN A 122 13.09 5.51 28.78
N SER A 123 13.68 5.30 29.96
CA SER A 123 13.94 3.95 30.49
C SER A 123 12.67 3.09 30.67
N ASP A 124 11.51 3.73 30.96
CA ASP A 124 10.24 3.03 31.15
C ASP A 124 9.59 2.59 29.81
N GLU A 125 10.00 3.25 28.71
CA GLU A 125 9.53 2.97 27.35
C GLU A 125 10.45 2.01 26.57
N ARG A 126 11.68 1.79 27.10
CA ARG A 126 12.71 0.99 26.47
C ARG A 126 12.29 -0.49 26.43
N LEU A 127 12.52 -1.15 25.29
CA LEU A 127 12.32 -2.59 25.16
C LEU A 127 13.47 -3.34 25.84
N VAL A 128 13.14 -4.08 26.89
CA VAL A 128 14.09 -5.00 27.56
C VAL A 128 13.93 -6.37 26.95
N ASN A 129 15.00 -6.92 26.39
CA ASN A 129 14.97 -8.26 25.80
C ASN A 129 14.65 -9.31 26.88
N GLY A 130 13.58 -10.08 26.67
CA GLY A 130 13.16 -11.20 27.51
C GLY A 130 13.12 -12.53 26.73
N ALA A 131 13.32 -12.50 25.42
CA ALA A 131 13.30 -13.67 24.56
C ALA A 131 14.70 -14.29 24.44
N GLU A 132 14.77 -15.60 24.48
CA GLU A 132 16.01 -16.36 24.28
C GLU A 132 16.12 -16.80 22.82
N PHE A 133 17.16 -16.34 22.13
CA PHE A 133 17.53 -16.74 20.78
C PHE A 133 18.99 -17.17 20.73
N PRO A 134 19.35 -18.16 19.90
CA PRO A 134 20.76 -18.50 19.65
C PRO A 134 21.48 -17.29 19.03
N LYS A 135 22.75 -17.08 19.34
CA LYS A 135 23.57 -16.05 18.70
C LYS A 135 23.67 -16.30 17.18
N SER A 136 23.53 -15.24 16.40
CA SER A 136 23.69 -15.28 14.94
C SER A 136 24.20 -13.93 14.45
N ASP A 137 25.22 -13.96 13.61
CA ASP A 137 25.78 -12.74 12.98
C ASP A 137 24.93 -12.25 11.79
N ASP A 138 23.94 -13.04 11.35
CA ASP A 138 23.07 -12.71 10.21
C ASP A 138 21.81 -11.96 10.60
N CYS A 139 21.56 -11.77 11.89
CA CYS A 139 20.34 -11.16 12.42
C CYS A 139 20.47 -9.65 12.73
N ASN A 140 21.58 -9.01 12.38
CA ASN A 140 21.79 -7.58 12.56
C ASN A 140 20.74 -6.76 11.83
N PHE A 141 20.36 -5.60 12.40
CA PHE A 141 19.50 -4.63 11.72
C PHE A 141 20.14 -4.13 10.43
N GLU A 142 19.36 -4.08 9.35
CA GLU A 142 19.87 -3.76 8.02
C GLU A 142 19.06 -2.63 7.37
N ILE A 143 19.77 -1.65 6.80
CA ILE A 143 19.20 -0.62 5.93
C ILE A 143 19.83 -0.80 4.56
N SER A 144 18.99 -0.98 3.54
CA SER A 144 19.40 -1.16 2.15
C SER A 144 18.92 0.02 1.33
N LEU A 145 19.86 0.83 0.86
CA LEU A 145 19.60 1.95 -0.04
C LEU A 145 19.99 1.56 -1.47
N ILE A 146 19.02 1.65 -2.38
CA ILE A 146 19.19 1.27 -3.77
C ILE A 146 19.25 2.54 -4.62
N GLU A 147 20.29 2.67 -5.45
CA GLU A 147 20.44 3.81 -6.34
C GLU A 147 19.57 3.61 -7.60
N SER A 148 18.72 4.60 -7.91
CA SER A 148 17.76 4.51 -9.01
C SER A 148 18.04 5.49 -10.16
N GLU A 149 19.18 6.21 -10.15
CA GLU A 149 19.44 7.27 -11.14
C GLU A 149 19.54 6.74 -12.57
N ASN A 150 20.10 5.54 -12.74
CA ASN A 150 20.37 4.95 -14.05
C ASN A 150 19.35 3.85 -14.43
N SER A 151 18.25 3.72 -13.70
CA SER A 151 17.23 2.70 -13.96
C SER A 151 15.99 3.31 -14.60
N ASP A 152 15.47 2.67 -15.65
CA ASP A 152 14.18 3.02 -16.28
C ASP A 152 12.97 2.44 -15.50
N LEU A 153 13.23 1.64 -14.45
CA LEU A 153 12.19 1.01 -13.63
C LEU A 153 11.65 1.96 -12.57
N GLU A 154 10.42 1.75 -12.17
CA GLU A 154 9.83 2.44 -11.03
C GLU A 154 10.51 2.00 -9.72
N LYS A 155 10.53 2.90 -8.72
CA LYS A 155 11.20 2.65 -7.43
C LYS A 155 10.70 1.38 -6.75
N GLU A 156 9.39 1.17 -6.78
CA GLU A 156 8.73 0.01 -6.18
C GLU A 156 9.15 -1.31 -6.85
N GLU A 157 9.42 -1.27 -8.14
CA GLU A 157 9.88 -2.43 -8.89
C GLU A 157 11.33 -2.78 -8.57
N ILE A 158 12.18 -1.74 -8.46
CA ILE A 158 13.59 -1.89 -8.06
C ILE A 158 13.69 -2.49 -6.65
N GLU A 159 12.91 -1.96 -5.70
CA GLU A 159 12.87 -2.47 -4.33
C GLU A 159 12.36 -3.91 -4.28
N ALA A 160 11.30 -4.23 -5.04
CA ALA A 160 10.72 -5.57 -5.09
C ALA A 160 11.70 -6.61 -5.67
N LYS A 161 12.47 -6.26 -6.70
CA LYS A 161 13.52 -7.13 -7.25
C LYS A 161 14.62 -7.40 -6.21
N TYR A 162 15.11 -6.34 -5.56
CA TYR A 162 16.09 -6.49 -4.49
C TYR A 162 15.60 -7.40 -3.36
N ILE A 163 14.35 -7.21 -2.91
CA ILE A 163 13.74 -8.04 -1.87
C ILE A 163 13.62 -9.49 -2.33
N ALA A 164 13.26 -9.74 -3.59
CA ALA A 164 13.19 -11.08 -4.15
C ALA A 164 14.58 -11.78 -4.13
N ASP A 165 15.62 -11.09 -4.60
CA ASP A 165 16.98 -11.62 -4.58
C ASP A 165 17.44 -11.89 -3.13
N LYS A 166 17.15 -10.98 -2.19
CA LYS A 166 17.50 -11.14 -0.78
C LYS A 166 16.79 -12.34 -0.12
N ILE A 167 15.51 -12.57 -0.44
CA ILE A 167 14.75 -13.74 0.04
C ILE A 167 15.38 -15.03 -0.52
N HIS A 168 15.73 -15.05 -1.81
CA HIS A 168 16.42 -16.20 -2.41
C HIS A 168 17.77 -16.48 -1.75
N ASP A 169 18.56 -15.44 -1.51
CA ASP A 169 19.86 -15.58 -0.84
C ASP A 169 19.71 -16.14 0.57
N MET A 170 18.72 -15.64 1.33
CA MET A 170 18.46 -16.13 2.70
C MET A 170 18.01 -17.60 2.71
N ILE A 171 17.13 -18.00 1.81
CA ILE A 171 16.66 -19.38 1.70
C ILE A 171 17.81 -20.29 1.24
N ASN A 172 18.56 -19.88 0.21
CA ASN A 172 19.65 -20.69 -0.34
C ASN A 172 20.84 -20.82 0.63
N SER A 173 21.08 -19.81 1.48
CA SER A 173 22.10 -19.88 2.55
C SER A 173 21.67 -20.72 3.75
N GLY A 174 20.41 -21.20 3.76
CA GLY A 174 19.87 -21.98 4.89
C GLY A 174 19.61 -21.13 6.13
N PHE A 175 19.17 -19.89 5.96
CA PHE A 175 18.80 -19.02 7.08
C PHE A 175 17.78 -19.72 7.99
N ARG A 176 18.00 -19.68 9.30
CA ARG A 176 17.19 -20.40 10.27
C ARG A 176 16.34 -19.46 11.10
N VAL A 177 15.11 -19.88 11.35
CA VAL A 177 14.12 -19.18 12.18
C VAL A 177 13.68 -20.06 13.35
N LYS A 178 13.32 -19.43 14.46
CA LYS A 178 12.83 -20.10 15.66
C LYS A 178 11.33 -20.39 15.53
N ASP A 179 10.96 -21.66 15.66
CA ASP A 179 9.58 -22.13 15.66
C ASP A 179 9.34 -22.91 16.96
N GLY A 180 8.71 -22.25 17.94
CA GLY A 180 8.66 -22.75 19.31
C GLY A 180 10.07 -22.82 19.92
N ASP A 181 10.49 -24.04 20.31
CA ASP A 181 11.81 -24.28 20.87
C ASP A 181 12.85 -24.82 19.85
N ILE A 182 12.45 -24.95 18.57
CA ILE A 182 13.27 -25.56 17.53
C ILE A 182 13.69 -24.50 16.50
N MET A 183 14.95 -24.59 16.06
CA MET A 183 15.44 -23.82 14.91
C MET A 183 15.24 -24.61 13.63
N ARG A 184 14.44 -24.10 12.69
CA ARG A 184 14.22 -24.67 11.35
C ARG A 184 14.69 -23.72 10.25
N GLU A 185 14.87 -24.25 9.06
CA GLU A 185 15.12 -23.42 7.88
C GLU A 185 13.92 -22.53 7.58
N ALA A 186 14.20 -21.32 7.11
CA ALA A 186 13.18 -20.35 6.74
C ALA A 186 12.38 -20.81 5.50
N ARG A 187 11.10 -20.47 5.49
CA ARG A 187 10.16 -20.72 4.38
C ARG A 187 9.60 -19.39 3.90
N TYR A 188 9.02 -19.34 2.72
CA TYR A 188 8.41 -18.10 2.19
C TYR A 188 7.39 -17.46 3.13
N GLY A 189 6.62 -18.26 3.87
CA GLY A 189 5.66 -17.76 4.86
C GLY A 189 6.27 -17.08 6.10
N ASP A 190 7.59 -17.19 6.30
CA ASP A 190 8.30 -16.51 7.39
C ASP A 190 8.67 -15.07 7.07
N PHE A 191 8.51 -14.66 5.80
CA PHE A 191 8.84 -13.33 5.31
C PHE A 191 7.58 -12.46 5.17
N ALA A 192 7.69 -11.20 5.60
CA ALA A 192 6.66 -10.20 5.39
C ALA A 192 7.26 -8.92 4.79
N ILE A 193 6.56 -8.32 3.84
CA ILE A 193 6.86 -7.01 3.29
C ILE A 193 5.81 -6.03 3.80
N ILE A 194 6.25 -5.03 4.54
CA ILE A 194 5.39 -4.09 5.23
C ILE A 194 5.54 -2.71 4.58
N LEU A 195 4.43 -2.15 4.09
CA LEU A 195 4.37 -0.88 3.38
C LEU A 195 3.60 0.16 4.20
N ARG A 196 4.03 1.43 4.14
CA ARG A 196 3.24 2.53 4.73
C ARG A 196 1.91 2.71 4.01
N SER A 197 1.92 2.67 2.69
CA SER A 197 0.74 2.80 1.83
C SER A 197 0.77 1.76 0.70
N PRO A 198 0.09 0.63 0.86
CA PRO A 198 0.09 -0.45 -0.15
C PRO A 198 -0.78 -0.14 -1.37
N SER A 199 -1.67 0.87 -1.30
CA SER A 199 -2.57 1.23 -2.40
C SER A 199 -1.79 1.62 -3.66
N GLY A 200 -2.03 0.92 -4.75
CA GLY A 200 -1.35 1.11 -6.03
C GLY A 200 0.05 0.48 -6.12
N LYS A 201 0.68 0.11 -5.00
CA LYS A 201 2.06 -0.40 -4.95
C LYS A 201 2.16 -1.89 -4.65
N ALA A 202 1.31 -2.40 -3.75
CA ALA A 202 1.37 -3.80 -3.31
C ALA A 202 1.31 -4.81 -4.47
N ALA A 203 0.57 -4.50 -5.54
CA ALA A 203 0.49 -5.33 -6.73
C ALA A 203 1.86 -5.46 -7.43
N THR A 204 2.64 -4.39 -7.50
CA THR A 204 3.99 -4.40 -8.09
C THR A 204 4.90 -5.35 -7.31
N TYR A 205 4.93 -5.26 -5.97
CA TYR A 205 5.71 -6.18 -5.13
C TYR A 205 5.26 -7.64 -5.32
N VAL A 206 3.96 -7.91 -5.27
CA VAL A 206 3.43 -9.26 -5.45
C VAL A 206 3.76 -9.82 -6.83
N ASN A 207 3.56 -9.04 -7.89
CA ASN A 207 3.84 -9.48 -9.26
C ASN A 207 5.33 -9.73 -9.48
N THR A 208 6.20 -8.86 -8.99
CA THR A 208 7.66 -9.01 -9.13
C THR A 208 8.16 -10.25 -8.39
N LEU A 209 7.69 -10.50 -7.16
CA LEU A 209 8.03 -11.70 -6.40
C LEU A 209 7.54 -12.97 -7.11
N ASN A 210 6.28 -13.00 -7.56
CA ASN A 210 5.75 -14.15 -8.28
C ASN A 210 6.50 -14.42 -9.58
N ASN A 211 6.87 -13.37 -10.33
CA ASN A 211 7.69 -13.50 -11.54
C ASN A 211 9.10 -14.03 -11.24
N SER A 212 9.62 -13.76 -10.05
CA SER A 212 10.88 -14.32 -9.56
C SER A 212 10.74 -15.73 -8.95
N GLY A 213 9.54 -16.34 -9.04
CA GLY A 213 9.29 -17.69 -8.51
C GLY A 213 9.05 -17.75 -6.99
N ILE A 214 8.86 -16.62 -6.33
CA ILE A 214 8.55 -16.52 -4.90
C ILE A 214 7.03 -16.35 -4.75
N PRO A 215 6.31 -17.32 -4.16
CA PRO A 215 4.89 -17.17 -3.93
C PRO A 215 4.63 -15.99 -2.98
N ALA A 216 3.84 -15.01 -3.42
CA ALA A 216 3.52 -13.83 -2.63
C ALA A 216 2.06 -13.43 -2.82
N TYR A 217 1.47 -12.85 -1.77
CA TYR A 217 0.13 -12.30 -1.82
C TYR A 217 0.01 -11.03 -0.97
N SER A 218 -0.97 -10.20 -1.29
CA SER A 218 -1.31 -9.02 -0.49
C SER A 218 -2.70 -9.16 0.11
N GLU A 219 -2.82 -8.91 1.39
CA GLU A 219 -4.12 -8.85 2.08
C GLU A 219 -4.89 -7.57 1.71
N ASN A 220 -4.19 -6.52 1.30
CA ASN A 220 -4.83 -5.34 0.74
C ASN A 220 -5.26 -5.66 -0.71
N LYS A 221 -6.39 -6.29 -0.85
CA LYS A 221 -7.07 -6.37 -2.14
C LYS A 221 -7.35 -4.92 -2.56
N SER A 222 -6.81 -4.49 -3.72
CA SER A 222 -7.49 -3.47 -4.53
C SER A 222 -8.96 -3.78 -4.40
N GLY A 223 -9.80 -2.78 -4.03
CA GLY A 223 -11.16 -3.07 -3.55
C GLY A 223 -11.81 -4.14 -4.41
N PHE A 224 -12.53 -5.06 -3.81
CA PHE A 224 -13.22 -6.17 -4.50
C PHE A 224 -13.84 -5.73 -5.83
N PHE A 225 -14.43 -4.53 -5.84
CA PHE A 225 -15.03 -3.94 -7.04
C PHE A 225 -14.00 -3.40 -8.06
N ASP A 226 -12.72 -3.31 -7.70
CA ASP A 226 -11.65 -2.87 -8.61
C ASP A 226 -11.05 -4.04 -9.41
N ALA A 227 -11.29 -5.27 -8.99
CA ALA A 227 -10.87 -6.47 -9.70
C ALA A 227 -11.44 -6.50 -11.12
N VAL A 228 -10.60 -6.84 -12.09
CA VAL A 228 -10.94 -6.77 -13.53
C VAL A 228 -12.13 -7.65 -13.85
N GLU A 229 -12.16 -8.88 -13.34
CA GLU A 229 -13.25 -9.86 -13.52
C GLU A 229 -14.57 -9.34 -12.94
N ILE A 230 -14.53 -8.63 -11.81
CA ILE A 230 -15.71 -8.05 -11.18
C ILE A 230 -16.22 -6.85 -11.98
N LYS A 231 -15.32 -5.97 -12.45
CA LYS A 231 -15.68 -4.84 -13.33
C LYS A 231 -16.34 -5.32 -14.62
N ILE A 232 -15.78 -6.36 -15.24
CA ILE A 232 -16.35 -6.95 -16.47
C ILE A 232 -17.74 -7.53 -16.17
N MET A 233 -17.89 -8.32 -15.11
CA MET A 233 -19.18 -8.92 -14.75
C MET A 233 -20.23 -7.85 -14.39
N LEU A 234 -19.89 -6.84 -13.60
CA LEU A 234 -20.80 -5.74 -13.29
C LEU A 234 -21.20 -4.95 -14.54
N ASN A 235 -20.27 -4.74 -15.48
CA ASN A 235 -20.62 -4.11 -16.76
C ASN A 235 -21.53 -4.98 -17.60
N LEU A 236 -21.35 -6.31 -17.60
CA LEU A 236 -22.28 -7.22 -18.26
C LEU A 236 -23.67 -7.14 -17.62
N LEU A 237 -23.79 -7.13 -16.30
CA LEU A 237 -25.07 -6.95 -15.61
C LEU A 237 -25.74 -5.59 -15.98
N ARG A 238 -24.96 -4.50 -16.07
CA ARG A 238 -25.48 -3.20 -16.54
C ARG A 238 -25.99 -3.25 -17.98
N VAL A 239 -25.29 -3.96 -18.87
CA VAL A 239 -25.71 -4.15 -20.27
C VAL A 239 -26.97 -5.01 -20.36
N ILE A 240 -27.12 -6.04 -19.52
CA ILE A 240 -28.32 -6.86 -19.43
C ILE A 240 -29.52 -5.98 -19.00
N ASP A 241 -29.35 -5.16 -17.99
CA ASP A 241 -30.38 -4.22 -17.52
C ASP A 241 -30.69 -3.16 -18.58
N ASN A 242 -29.67 -2.44 -19.05
CA ASN A 242 -29.84 -1.41 -20.07
C ASN A 242 -28.71 -1.43 -21.12
N PRO A 243 -28.93 -2.05 -22.30
CA PRO A 243 -27.92 -2.09 -23.36
C PRO A 243 -27.67 -0.76 -24.06
N GLY A 244 -28.45 0.28 -23.75
CA GLY A 244 -28.28 1.64 -24.30
C GLY A 244 -27.14 2.43 -23.69
N ILE A 245 -26.43 1.91 -22.68
CA ILE A 245 -25.30 2.57 -22.04
C ILE A 245 -24.01 2.18 -22.75
N ASP A 246 -23.40 3.10 -23.48
CA ASP A 246 -22.28 2.82 -24.39
C ASP A 246 -21.00 2.34 -23.65
N ILE A 247 -20.65 2.91 -22.48
CA ILE A 247 -19.39 2.58 -21.78
C ILE A 247 -19.38 1.15 -21.25
N PRO A 248 -20.40 0.65 -20.49
CA PRO A 248 -20.47 -0.75 -20.10
C PRO A 248 -20.53 -1.70 -21.30
N LEU A 249 -21.28 -1.36 -22.35
CA LEU A 249 -21.37 -2.16 -23.56
C LEU A 249 -20.00 -2.31 -24.24
N LEU A 250 -19.27 -1.20 -24.40
CA LEU A 250 -17.93 -1.21 -24.96
C LEU A 250 -16.97 -2.07 -24.11
N SER A 251 -17.02 -1.92 -22.78
CA SER A 251 -16.23 -2.72 -21.85
C SER A 251 -16.46 -4.23 -22.01
N VAL A 252 -17.74 -4.63 -22.18
CA VAL A 252 -18.10 -6.04 -22.37
C VAL A 252 -17.64 -6.57 -23.73
N LEU A 253 -17.84 -5.81 -24.81
CA LEU A 253 -17.40 -6.20 -26.15
C LEU A 253 -15.90 -6.39 -26.25
N CYS A 254 -15.10 -5.48 -25.65
CA CYS A 254 -13.63 -5.55 -25.62
C CYS A 254 -13.11 -6.60 -24.62
N SER A 255 -13.96 -7.09 -23.70
CA SER A 255 -13.52 -8.05 -22.68
C SER A 255 -13.13 -9.39 -23.30
N PRO A 256 -12.34 -10.21 -22.57
CA PRO A 256 -12.00 -11.56 -23.02
C PRO A 256 -13.20 -12.48 -23.31
N MET A 257 -14.41 -12.13 -22.83
CA MET A 257 -15.65 -12.88 -23.14
C MET A 257 -15.98 -12.85 -24.63
N TYR A 258 -15.83 -11.68 -25.27
CA TYR A 258 -16.21 -11.46 -26.65
C TYR A 258 -15.04 -11.01 -27.54
N ALA A 259 -14.00 -10.44 -26.96
CA ALA A 259 -12.70 -10.09 -27.58
C ALA A 259 -12.81 -9.30 -28.91
N PHE A 260 -13.74 -8.34 -28.99
CA PHE A 260 -13.79 -7.42 -30.15
C PHE A 260 -12.53 -6.57 -30.21
N THR A 261 -11.95 -6.48 -31.40
CA THR A 261 -10.79 -5.62 -31.65
C THR A 261 -11.21 -4.17 -31.89
N PRO A 262 -10.33 -3.19 -31.68
CA PRO A 262 -10.61 -1.79 -32.01
C PRO A 262 -11.02 -1.59 -33.48
N ASP A 263 -10.47 -2.38 -34.41
CA ASP A 263 -10.80 -2.30 -35.82
C ASP A 263 -12.23 -2.78 -36.10
N GLU A 264 -12.66 -3.91 -35.50
CA GLU A 264 -14.02 -4.41 -35.60
C GLU A 264 -15.04 -3.41 -35.05
N LEU A 265 -14.70 -2.73 -33.92
CA LEU A 265 -15.54 -1.70 -33.34
C LEU A 265 -15.63 -0.45 -34.22
N ALA A 266 -14.52 -0.06 -34.86
CA ALA A 266 -14.49 1.04 -35.79
C ALA A 266 -15.32 0.76 -37.06
N GLU A 267 -15.20 -0.46 -37.60
CA GLU A 267 -16.00 -0.92 -38.74
C GLU A 267 -17.49 -0.89 -38.42
N MET A 268 -17.88 -1.48 -37.29
CA MET A 268 -19.24 -1.46 -36.77
C MET A 268 -19.79 -0.04 -36.63
N ARG A 269 -18.97 0.93 -36.20
CA ARG A 269 -19.37 2.31 -36.01
C ARG A 269 -19.44 3.11 -37.30
N CYS A 270 -18.60 2.77 -38.29
CA CYS A 270 -18.62 3.40 -39.61
C CYS A 270 -19.90 3.13 -40.38
N GLU A 271 -20.49 1.95 -40.25
CA GLU A 271 -21.75 1.59 -40.90
C GLU A 271 -22.95 2.33 -40.31
N SER A 272 -22.89 2.76 -39.05
CA SER A 272 -24.05 3.30 -38.31
C SER A 272 -23.73 4.52 -37.45
N ARG A 273 -23.11 5.57 -38.01
CA ARG A 273 -22.57 6.76 -37.28
C ARG A 273 -23.59 7.53 -36.42
N LYS A 274 -24.89 7.48 -36.74
CA LYS A 274 -25.94 8.27 -36.06
C LYS A 274 -26.76 7.48 -35.04
N SER A 275 -26.59 6.19 -34.91
CA SER A 275 -27.33 5.32 -33.99
C SER A 275 -26.57 5.11 -32.67
N SER A 276 -27.26 4.62 -31.62
CA SER A 276 -26.59 4.15 -30.39
C SER A 276 -25.63 3.01 -30.70
N LEU A 277 -24.62 2.80 -29.85
CA LEU A 277 -23.67 1.71 -30.04
C LEU A 277 -24.39 0.36 -30.13
N TYR A 278 -25.38 0.12 -29.26
CA TYR A 278 -26.17 -1.12 -29.28
C TYR A 278 -26.90 -1.33 -30.62
N SER A 279 -27.48 -0.27 -31.20
CA SER A 279 -28.11 -0.37 -32.52
C SER A 279 -27.09 -0.71 -33.62
N SER A 280 -25.87 -0.19 -33.52
CA SER A 280 -24.78 -0.52 -34.45
C SER A 280 -24.36 -1.99 -34.31
N VAL A 281 -24.28 -2.52 -33.07
CA VAL A 281 -24.00 -3.94 -32.81
C VAL A 281 -25.11 -4.83 -33.43
N CYS A 282 -26.37 -4.47 -33.24
CA CYS A 282 -27.49 -5.25 -33.82
C CYS A 282 -27.49 -5.26 -35.35
N GLU A 283 -27.10 -4.14 -35.99
CA GLU A 283 -26.97 -4.07 -37.44
C GLU A 283 -25.79 -4.92 -37.94
N TYR A 284 -24.64 -4.78 -37.28
CA TYR A 284 -23.43 -5.54 -37.59
C TYR A 284 -23.63 -7.08 -37.36
N ALA A 285 -24.48 -7.46 -36.43
CA ALA A 285 -24.85 -8.86 -36.18
C ALA A 285 -25.53 -9.56 -37.37
N LYS A 286 -26.05 -8.79 -38.32
CA LYS A 286 -26.63 -9.37 -39.54
C LYS A 286 -25.56 -9.97 -40.47
N THR A 287 -24.36 -9.45 -40.43
CA THR A 287 -23.25 -9.81 -41.33
C THR A 287 -22.09 -10.50 -40.59
N ASN A 288 -21.96 -10.30 -39.28
CA ASN A 288 -20.85 -10.80 -38.47
C ASN A 288 -21.35 -11.83 -37.42
N ASP A 289 -20.79 -13.04 -37.44
CA ASP A 289 -21.18 -14.12 -36.54
C ASP A 289 -20.84 -13.86 -35.08
N LYS A 290 -19.74 -13.17 -34.82
CA LYS A 290 -19.30 -12.81 -33.46
C LYS A 290 -20.29 -11.82 -32.81
N ALA A 291 -20.72 -10.81 -33.55
CA ALA A 291 -21.73 -9.85 -33.09
C ALA A 291 -23.10 -10.52 -32.94
N ARG A 292 -23.45 -11.46 -33.83
CA ARG A 292 -24.68 -12.25 -33.73
C ARG A 292 -24.69 -13.09 -32.45
N LYS A 293 -23.60 -13.80 -32.16
CA LYS A 293 -23.43 -14.56 -30.92
C LYS A 293 -23.69 -13.68 -29.69
N PHE A 294 -23.07 -12.51 -29.62
CA PHE A 294 -23.27 -11.57 -28.51
C PHE A 294 -24.74 -11.14 -28.35
N VAL A 295 -25.40 -10.77 -29.44
CA VAL A 295 -26.81 -10.30 -29.41
C VAL A 295 -27.74 -11.45 -28.96
N ASP A 296 -27.55 -12.68 -29.45
CA ASP A 296 -28.34 -13.85 -29.08
C ASP A 296 -28.13 -14.22 -27.60
N GLU A 297 -26.90 -14.25 -27.13
CA GLU A 297 -26.57 -14.50 -25.70
C GLU A 297 -27.15 -13.42 -24.80
N LEU A 298 -27.02 -12.14 -25.18
CA LEU A 298 -27.59 -11.00 -24.41
C LEU A 298 -29.11 -11.13 -24.30
N LYS A 299 -29.80 -11.55 -25.36
CA LYS A 299 -31.25 -11.79 -25.33
C LYS A 299 -31.63 -12.86 -24.32
N ILE A 300 -30.93 -14.00 -24.32
CA ILE A 300 -31.16 -15.10 -23.38
C ILE A 300 -30.90 -14.61 -21.93
N LEU A 301 -29.84 -13.86 -21.70
CA LEU A 301 -29.53 -13.34 -20.36
C LEU A 301 -30.58 -12.32 -19.89
N ARG A 302 -31.11 -11.46 -20.76
CA ARG A 302 -32.20 -10.54 -20.44
C ARG A 302 -33.49 -11.27 -20.09
N ASP A 303 -33.85 -12.31 -20.84
CA ASP A 303 -35.00 -13.16 -20.51
C ASP A 303 -34.80 -13.89 -19.16
N CYS A 304 -33.57 -14.32 -18.88
CA CYS A 304 -33.17 -14.91 -17.59
C CYS A 304 -33.30 -13.90 -16.44
N ALA A 305 -32.88 -12.67 -16.64
CA ALA A 305 -32.96 -11.60 -15.63
C ALA A 305 -34.39 -11.25 -15.20
N CYS A 306 -35.38 -11.47 -16.08
CA CYS A 306 -36.79 -11.24 -15.78
C CYS A 306 -37.42 -12.32 -14.88
N THR A 307 -36.84 -13.53 -14.85
CA THR A 307 -37.48 -14.73 -14.25
C THR A 307 -36.67 -15.32 -13.10
N ASN A 308 -35.37 -15.05 -13.02
CA ASN A 308 -34.47 -15.67 -12.06
C ASN A 308 -33.84 -14.65 -11.12
N SER A 309 -33.23 -15.14 -10.06
CA SER A 309 -32.43 -14.36 -9.12
C SER A 309 -31.14 -13.84 -9.75
N VAL A 310 -30.56 -12.79 -9.16
CA VAL A 310 -29.31 -12.18 -9.66
C VAL A 310 -28.13 -13.17 -9.57
N ASP A 311 -28.06 -14.00 -8.53
CA ASP A 311 -27.01 -15.02 -8.41
C ASP A 311 -27.14 -16.10 -9.50
N ALA A 312 -28.37 -16.52 -9.83
CA ALA A 312 -28.63 -17.45 -10.93
C ALA A 312 -28.28 -16.81 -12.29
N LEU A 313 -28.57 -15.53 -12.48
CA LEU A 313 -28.19 -14.78 -13.67
C LEU A 313 -26.67 -14.72 -13.84
N ILE A 314 -25.92 -14.40 -12.78
CA ILE A 314 -24.44 -14.39 -12.79
C ILE A 314 -23.90 -15.78 -13.15
N SER A 315 -24.46 -16.83 -12.54
CA SER A 315 -24.09 -18.22 -12.85
C SER A 315 -24.32 -18.56 -14.32
N LYS A 316 -25.49 -18.18 -14.85
CA LYS A 316 -25.86 -18.42 -16.27
C LYS A 316 -24.96 -17.63 -17.22
N ALA A 317 -24.62 -16.38 -16.87
CA ALA A 317 -23.69 -15.58 -17.65
C ALA A 317 -22.30 -16.22 -17.70
N CYS A 318 -21.77 -16.68 -16.57
CA CYS A 318 -20.48 -17.40 -16.51
C CYS A 318 -20.49 -18.70 -17.33
N GLU A 319 -21.58 -19.47 -17.27
CA GLU A 319 -21.74 -20.74 -18.04
C GLU A 319 -21.74 -20.46 -19.54
N MET A 320 -22.55 -19.51 -20.00
CA MET A 320 -22.73 -19.22 -21.43
C MET A 320 -21.49 -18.63 -22.07
N THR A 321 -20.81 -17.71 -21.37
CA THR A 321 -19.63 -17.04 -21.89
C THR A 321 -18.33 -17.80 -21.64
N GLY A 322 -18.34 -18.83 -20.77
CA GLY A 322 -17.13 -19.51 -20.32
C GLY A 322 -16.23 -18.63 -19.45
N PHE A 323 -16.75 -17.54 -18.88
CA PHE A 323 -15.97 -16.48 -18.25
C PHE A 323 -15.15 -16.95 -17.04
N MET A 324 -15.62 -17.96 -16.30
CA MET A 324 -14.82 -18.54 -15.20
C MET A 324 -13.51 -19.14 -15.70
N SER A 325 -13.57 -19.94 -16.77
CA SER A 325 -12.38 -20.55 -17.38
C SER A 325 -11.46 -19.51 -18.02
N ILE A 326 -12.04 -18.51 -18.68
CA ILE A 326 -11.30 -17.39 -19.29
C ILE A 326 -10.58 -16.58 -18.20
N SER A 327 -11.27 -16.25 -17.12
CA SER A 327 -10.68 -15.49 -15.99
C SER A 327 -9.53 -16.24 -15.32
N LEU A 328 -9.67 -17.56 -15.16
CA LEU A 328 -8.61 -18.41 -14.64
C LEU A 328 -7.38 -18.41 -15.56
N ALA A 329 -7.60 -18.53 -16.86
CA ALA A 329 -6.52 -18.54 -17.85
C ALA A 329 -5.77 -17.19 -17.94
N VAL A 330 -6.48 -16.08 -17.77
CA VAL A 330 -5.90 -14.72 -17.81
C VAL A 330 -5.18 -14.37 -16.51
N SER A 331 -5.75 -14.73 -15.36
CA SER A 331 -5.19 -14.38 -14.05
C SER A 331 -4.06 -15.32 -13.59
N GLY A 332 -4.02 -16.55 -14.12
CA GLY A 332 -3.05 -17.59 -13.72
C GLY A 332 -3.21 -18.09 -12.28
N ASN A 333 -4.24 -17.65 -11.55
CA ASN A 333 -4.49 -18.05 -10.16
C ASN A 333 -6.00 -18.14 -9.86
N ASP A 334 -6.35 -18.80 -8.77
CA ASP A 334 -7.75 -19.04 -8.35
C ASP A 334 -8.46 -17.81 -7.77
N SER A 335 -7.76 -16.67 -7.64
CA SER A 335 -8.34 -15.48 -7.00
C SER A 335 -9.54 -14.92 -7.78
N SER A 336 -9.49 -14.95 -9.12
CA SER A 336 -10.58 -14.49 -9.98
C SER A 336 -11.84 -15.34 -9.84
N LEU A 337 -11.68 -16.65 -9.68
CA LEU A 337 -12.82 -17.55 -9.43
C LEU A 337 -13.47 -17.24 -8.08
N LYS A 338 -12.65 -17.09 -7.03
CA LYS A 338 -13.11 -16.74 -5.69
C LYS A 338 -13.85 -15.40 -5.66
N ASN A 339 -13.37 -14.42 -6.42
CA ASN A 339 -14.03 -13.13 -6.56
C ASN A 339 -15.42 -13.25 -7.24
N LEU A 340 -15.52 -14.06 -8.28
CA LEU A 340 -16.82 -14.31 -8.95
C LEU A 340 -17.80 -15.08 -8.05
N GLU A 341 -17.32 -16.05 -7.27
CA GLU A 341 -18.14 -16.74 -6.27
C GLU A 341 -18.61 -15.79 -5.18
N LEU A 342 -17.73 -14.92 -4.68
CA LEU A 342 -18.08 -13.92 -3.69
C LEU A 342 -19.13 -12.93 -4.23
N LEU A 343 -19.04 -12.51 -5.50
CA LEU A 343 -20.06 -11.68 -6.13
C LEU A 343 -21.45 -12.38 -6.12
N ARG A 344 -21.47 -13.68 -6.33
CA ARG A 344 -22.70 -14.49 -6.25
C ARG A 344 -23.26 -14.54 -4.82
N GLU A 345 -22.39 -14.69 -3.82
CA GLU A 345 -22.81 -14.66 -2.41
C GLU A 345 -23.40 -13.30 -2.04
N TYR A 346 -22.80 -12.21 -2.51
CA TYR A 346 -23.36 -10.87 -2.32
C TYR A 346 -24.73 -10.72 -2.98
N ALA A 347 -24.91 -11.25 -4.19
CA ALA A 347 -26.20 -11.23 -4.85
C ALA A 347 -27.27 -12.00 -4.05
N ARG A 348 -26.94 -13.16 -3.49
CA ARG A 348 -27.84 -13.94 -2.61
C ARG A 348 -28.16 -13.18 -1.32
N SER A 349 -27.16 -12.61 -0.69
CA SER A 349 -27.34 -11.83 0.54
C SER A 349 -28.23 -10.60 0.29
N PHE A 350 -28.04 -9.91 -0.83
CA PHE A 350 -28.86 -8.80 -1.26
C PHE A 350 -30.33 -9.18 -1.41
N GLU A 351 -30.62 -10.30 -2.09
CA GLU A 351 -31.98 -10.79 -2.28
C GLU A 351 -32.63 -11.26 -0.98
N SER A 352 -31.86 -11.84 -0.04
CA SER A 352 -32.37 -12.25 1.26
C SER A 352 -32.86 -11.07 2.10
N ASN A 353 -32.36 -9.87 1.84
CA ASN A 353 -32.80 -8.62 2.49
C ASN A 353 -34.07 -8.00 1.85
N GLY A 354 -34.72 -8.69 0.89
CA GLY A 354 -36.02 -8.31 0.34
C GLY A 354 -35.98 -7.53 -0.97
N TYR A 355 -34.79 -7.27 -1.52
CA TYR A 355 -34.63 -6.65 -2.83
C TYR A 355 -34.67 -7.73 -3.93
N LYS A 356 -35.32 -7.45 -5.08
CA LYS A 356 -35.60 -8.50 -6.06
C LYS A 356 -35.23 -8.17 -7.50
N THR A 357 -34.79 -6.95 -7.81
CA THR A 357 -34.53 -6.56 -9.19
C THR A 357 -33.04 -6.42 -9.49
N LEU A 358 -32.64 -6.70 -10.72
CA LEU A 358 -31.27 -6.48 -11.20
C LEU A 358 -30.86 -5.00 -11.08
N SER A 359 -31.78 -4.08 -11.42
CA SER A 359 -31.53 -2.62 -11.31
C SER A 359 -31.26 -2.18 -9.86
N ASP A 360 -31.97 -2.78 -8.88
CA ASP A 360 -31.71 -2.49 -7.46
C ASP A 360 -30.32 -3.00 -7.03
N PHE A 361 -29.92 -4.18 -7.51
CA PHE A 361 -28.59 -4.74 -7.23
C PHE A 361 -27.49 -3.87 -7.82
N ILE A 362 -27.63 -3.39 -9.07
CA ILE A 362 -26.68 -2.48 -9.70
C ILE A 362 -26.60 -1.16 -8.92
N SER A 363 -27.75 -0.58 -8.55
CA SER A 363 -27.77 0.65 -7.75
C SER A 363 -27.13 0.48 -6.37
N TYR A 364 -27.29 -0.69 -5.77
CA TYR A 364 -26.65 -1.04 -4.49
C TYR A 364 -25.13 -1.15 -4.64
N THR A 365 -24.64 -1.88 -5.65
CA THR A 365 -23.20 -2.01 -5.91
C THR A 365 -22.57 -0.67 -6.27
N ASP A 366 -23.26 0.18 -7.06
CA ASP A 366 -22.79 1.53 -7.40
C ASP A 366 -22.63 2.42 -6.14
N LYS A 367 -23.56 2.32 -5.18
CA LYS A 367 -23.43 3.02 -3.89
C LYS A 367 -22.26 2.51 -3.05
N LEU A 368 -22.01 1.19 -3.03
CA LEU A 368 -20.88 0.62 -2.32
C LEU A 368 -19.55 1.12 -2.94
N ILE A 369 -19.47 1.13 -4.26
CA ILE A 369 -18.29 1.63 -5.00
C ILE A 369 -18.08 3.13 -4.70
N ALA A 370 -19.13 3.94 -4.79
CA ALA A 370 -19.06 5.38 -4.53
C ALA A 370 -18.62 5.70 -3.10
N ASN A 371 -19.07 4.92 -2.13
CA ASN A 371 -18.71 5.07 -0.71
C ASN A 371 -17.35 4.45 -0.36
N LYS A 372 -16.62 3.88 -1.34
CA LYS A 372 -15.36 3.14 -1.13
C LYS A 372 -15.48 2.08 -0.03
N THR A 373 -16.66 1.48 0.10
CA THR A 373 -16.90 0.41 1.06
C THR A 373 -16.17 -0.82 0.54
N ASN A 374 -15.02 -1.13 1.11
CA ASN A 374 -14.36 -2.41 0.88
C ASN A 374 -15.22 -3.48 1.53
N LEU A 375 -15.80 -4.33 0.72
CA LEU A 375 -16.42 -5.54 1.21
C LEU A 375 -15.28 -6.48 1.60
N ASP A 376 -15.12 -6.70 2.89
CA ASP A 376 -14.20 -7.70 3.39
C ASP A 376 -14.64 -9.05 2.84
N ALA A 377 -13.90 -9.55 1.87
CA ALA A 377 -13.92 -10.95 1.56
C ALA A 377 -13.37 -11.63 2.82
N SER A 378 -14.29 -12.13 3.66
CA SER A 378 -13.94 -12.91 4.84
C SER A 378 -12.92 -13.95 4.42
N SER A 379 -11.73 -13.82 4.96
CA SER A 379 -10.57 -14.68 4.79
C SER A 379 -10.91 -16.13 5.12
N GLN A 380 -11.35 -16.87 4.13
CA GLN A 380 -11.37 -18.34 4.19
C GLN A 380 -10.39 -18.87 3.14
N ASN A 381 -9.10 -18.77 3.42
CA ASN A 381 -8.09 -19.52 2.68
C ASN A 381 -6.84 -19.67 3.54
N GLU A 382 -6.96 -20.40 4.63
CA GLU A 382 -5.78 -20.80 5.43
C GLU A 382 -4.99 -21.96 4.79
N GLY A 383 -5.48 -22.59 3.75
CA GLY A 383 -4.89 -23.83 3.20
C GLY A 383 -3.73 -23.62 2.23
N ASP A 384 -3.85 -22.71 1.26
CA ASP A 384 -2.88 -22.58 0.16
C ASP A 384 -1.87 -21.42 0.33
N SER A 385 -2.15 -20.46 1.22
CA SER A 385 -1.27 -19.34 1.51
C SER A 385 -0.28 -19.58 2.66
N ALA A 386 -0.26 -20.78 3.24
CA ALA A 386 0.55 -21.10 4.42
C ALA A 386 2.07 -20.92 4.19
N ASN A 387 2.55 -20.99 2.93
CA ASN A 387 3.97 -20.80 2.61
C ASN A 387 4.15 -19.77 1.48
N ALA A 388 3.70 -18.54 1.69
CA ALA A 388 3.85 -17.44 0.76
C ALA A 388 4.21 -16.15 1.50
N VAL A 389 4.98 -15.28 0.85
CA VAL A 389 5.37 -13.95 1.38
C VAL A 389 4.14 -13.07 1.48
N ARG A 390 3.95 -12.43 2.65
CA ARG A 390 2.84 -11.51 2.88
C ARG A 390 3.23 -10.07 2.59
N VAL A 391 2.47 -9.38 1.74
CA VAL A 391 2.60 -7.95 1.50
C VAL A 391 1.43 -7.23 2.14
N LEU A 392 1.69 -6.40 3.16
CA LEU A 392 0.65 -5.78 3.98
C LEU A 392 1.00 -4.35 4.37
N SER A 393 -0.02 -3.58 4.85
CA SER A 393 0.22 -2.26 5.41
C SER A 393 0.75 -2.35 6.84
N ILE A 394 1.43 -1.29 7.31
CA ILE A 394 1.83 -1.18 8.72
C ILE A 394 0.61 -1.31 9.63
N HIS A 395 -0.53 -0.70 9.27
CA HIS A 395 -1.76 -0.79 10.05
C HIS A 395 -2.32 -2.22 10.15
N ALA A 396 -2.30 -2.96 9.03
CA ALA A 396 -2.73 -4.36 9.00
C ALA A 396 -1.75 -5.29 9.74
N SER A 397 -0.49 -4.89 9.88
CA SER A 397 0.52 -5.67 10.61
C SER A 397 0.41 -5.54 12.13
N LYS A 398 -0.38 -4.57 12.65
CA LYS A 398 -0.58 -4.40 14.09
C LYS A 398 -1.18 -5.66 14.70
N GLY A 399 -0.60 -6.14 15.81
CA GLY A 399 -0.98 -7.41 16.43
C GLY A 399 -0.34 -8.66 15.81
N LEU A 400 0.20 -8.57 14.58
CA LEU A 400 0.92 -9.66 13.93
C LEU A 400 2.43 -9.61 14.24
N GLU A 401 3.13 -10.72 13.97
CA GLU A 401 4.56 -10.85 14.12
C GLU A 401 5.13 -11.82 13.08
N PHE A 402 6.31 -11.53 12.56
CA PHE A 402 6.95 -12.33 11.51
C PHE A 402 8.42 -12.58 11.83
N PRO A 403 8.97 -13.75 11.51
CA PRO A 403 10.40 -14.02 11.69
C PRO A 403 11.29 -12.99 10.98
N VAL A 404 11.00 -12.69 9.72
CA VAL A 404 11.76 -11.74 8.90
C VAL A 404 10.82 -10.66 8.34
N CYS A 405 11.11 -9.39 8.62
CA CYS A 405 10.35 -8.26 8.13
C CYS A 405 11.19 -7.39 7.19
N PHE A 406 10.65 -7.13 6.01
CA PHE A 406 11.10 -6.07 5.13
C PHE A 406 10.17 -4.86 5.30
N ILE A 407 10.73 -3.72 5.72
CA ILE A 407 10.02 -2.45 5.69
C ILE A 407 10.41 -1.77 4.38
N ALA A 408 9.54 -1.81 3.39
CA ALA A 408 9.80 -1.28 2.05
C ALA A 408 9.15 0.09 1.84
N ASP A 409 9.54 0.78 0.74
CA ASP A 409 9.07 2.12 0.41
C ASP A 409 9.34 3.15 1.54
N ILE A 410 10.47 2.98 2.27
CA ILE A 410 10.82 3.89 3.37
C ILE A 410 11.10 5.32 2.89
N THR A 411 11.32 5.53 1.60
CA THR A 411 11.50 6.85 0.97
C THR A 411 10.19 7.59 0.70
N HIS A 412 9.05 6.95 0.95
CA HIS A 412 7.74 7.58 0.81
C HIS A 412 7.60 8.81 1.71
N GLN A 413 7.19 9.94 1.09
CA GLN A 413 7.03 11.18 1.83
C GLN A 413 5.76 11.18 2.68
N PHE A 414 5.84 11.78 3.86
CA PHE A 414 4.69 11.97 4.73
C PHE A 414 3.59 12.77 4.02
N ASN A 415 2.36 12.30 4.10
CA ASN A 415 1.24 12.95 3.44
C ASN A 415 0.82 14.23 4.17
N LYS A 416 1.10 15.37 3.56
CA LYS A 416 0.75 16.72 4.05
C LYS A 416 -0.40 17.35 3.28
N THR A 417 -1.20 16.57 2.55
CA THR A 417 -2.27 17.09 1.69
C THR A 417 -3.32 17.85 2.49
N ASP A 418 -3.67 17.39 3.67
CA ASP A 418 -4.68 18.03 4.54
C ASP A 418 -4.26 19.44 4.96
N LEU A 419 -2.96 19.71 5.10
CA LEU A 419 -2.44 21.04 5.41
C LEU A 419 -2.67 22.07 4.29
N ARG A 420 -2.99 21.64 3.07
CA ARG A 420 -3.24 22.54 1.92
C ARG A 420 -4.68 23.05 1.87
N ASN A 421 -5.60 22.44 2.64
CA ASN A 421 -7.00 22.82 2.67
C ASN A 421 -7.20 24.28 3.11
N ASP A 422 -8.24 24.92 2.59
CA ASP A 422 -8.55 26.33 2.92
C ASP A 422 -9.03 26.48 4.35
N ILE A 423 -9.63 25.43 4.91
CA ILE A 423 -10.13 25.36 6.27
C ILE A 423 -9.37 24.24 6.99
N LEU A 424 -8.76 24.57 8.12
CA LEU A 424 -8.12 23.62 9.03
C LEU A 424 -8.87 23.60 10.34
N LEU A 425 -9.05 22.41 10.89
CA LEU A 425 -9.74 22.20 12.16
C LEU A 425 -8.88 21.31 13.07
N ASP A 426 -8.61 21.78 14.26
CA ASP A 426 -7.96 21.00 15.32
C ASP A 426 -8.74 21.17 16.64
N SER A 427 -8.86 20.10 17.42
CA SER A 427 -9.66 20.08 18.65
C SER A 427 -9.15 21.04 19.74
N LYS A 428 -7.86 21.35 19.74
CA LYS A 428 -7.18 22.25 20.71
C LYS A 428 -6.90 23.63 20.14
N ALA A 429 -6.39 23.69 18.89
CA ALA A 429 -6.06 24.96 18.24
C ALA A 429 -7.27 25.66 17.59
N GLY A 430 -8.39 24.94 17.42
CA GLY A 430 -9.64 25.49 16.91
C GLY A 430 -9.66 25.56 15.38
N LEU A 431 -10.33 26.58 14.84
CA LEU A 431 -10.62 26.77 13.42
C LEU A 431 -9.61 27.75 12.79
N GLY A 432 -8.91 27.31 11.77
CA GLY A 432 -8.01 28.12 10.94
C GLY A 432 -8.54 28.24 9.51
N ILE A 433 -8.76 29.45 9.01
CA ILE A 433 -9.28 29.71 7.66
C ILE A 433 -8.34 30.59 6.85
N LYS A 434 -8.29 30.41 5.53
CA LYS A 434 -7.71 31.40 4.62
C LYS A 434 -8.68 32.56 4.42
N THR A 435 -8.15 33.75 4.14
CA THR A 435 -8.95 34.91 3.77
C THR A 435 -8.55 35.40 2.38
N GLN A 436 -9.46 36.05 1.69
CA GLN A 436 -9.19 36.65 0.39
C GLN A 436 -9.41 38.16 0.46
N SER A 437 -8.42 38.92 -0.05
CA SER A 437 -8.50 40.37 -0.20
C SER A 437 -7.91 40.77 -1.55
N ASN A 438 -8.62 41.61 -2.30
CA ASN A 438 -8.22 42.10 -3.63
C ASN A 438 -7.82 40.95 -4.62
N GLY A 439 -8.51 39.81 -4.56
CA GLY A 439 -8.22 38.66 -5.42
C GLY A 439 -7.05 37.78 -4.97
N VAL A 440 -6.34 38.15 -3.92
CA VAL A 440 -5.21 37.40 -3.35
C VAL A 440 -5.67 36.64 -2.11
N VAL A 441 -5.28 35.35 -2.01
CA VAL A 441 -5.59 34.48 -0.87
C VAL A 441 -4.45 34.54 0.13
N TYR A 442 -4.78 34.78 1.40
CA TYR A 442 -3.81 34.89 2.50
C TYR A 442 -4.10 33.84 3.58
N ASN A 443 -3.03 33.31 4.17
CA ASN A 443 -3.15 32.55 5.41
C ASN A 443 -3.38 33.50 6.59
N THR A 444 -4.40 33.25 7.38
CA THR A 444 -4.60 33.95 8.65
C THR A 444 -3.67 33.40 9.72
N PHE A 445 -3.39 34.20 10.76
CA PHE A 445 -2.59 33.74 11.90
C PHE A 445 -3.19 32.47 12.58
N PRO A 446 -4.51 32.38 12.85
CA PRO A 446 -5.10 31.14 13.33
C PRO A 446 -4.86 29.95 12.41
N ARG A 447 -4.91 30.15 11.07
CA ARG A 447 -4.66 29.06 10.13
C ARG A 447 -3.21 28.58 10.17
N LEU A 448 -2.26 29.48 10.31
CA LEU A 448 -0.85 29.10 10.46
C LEU A 448 -0.62 28.32 11.76
N ALA A 449 -1.18 28.81 12.87
CA ALA A 449 -1.07 28.13 14.18
C ALA A 449 -1.72 26.73 14.15
N THR A 450 -2.94 26.61 13.60
CA THR A 450 -3.63 25.32 13.44
C THR A 450 -2.84 24.41 12.51
N GLY A 451 -2.27 24.93 11.43
CA GLY A 451 -1.45 24.15 10.49
C GLY A 451 -0.20 23.57 11.15
N LEU A 452 0.54 24.37 11.91
CA LEU A 452 1.71 23.91 12.68
C LEU A 452 1.33 22.82 13.69
N LYS A 453 0.17 22.97 14.33
CA LYS A 453 -0.31 21.97 15.29
C LYS A 453 -0.68 20.64 14.64
N ILE A 454 -1.35 20.69 13.49
CA ILE A 454 -1.68 19.49 12.71
C ILE A 454 -0.39 18.82 12.21
N GLU A 455 0.60 19.59 11.74
CA GLU A 455 1.88 19.05 11.29
C GLU A 455 2.66 18.37 12.42
N GLU A 456 2.70 18.97 13.61
CA GLU A 456 3.29 18.36 14.81
C GLU A 456 2.64 17.02 15.15
N ASN A 457 1.30 16.98 15.15
CA ASN A 457 0.55 15.76 15.43
C ASN A 457 0.79 14.68 14.36
N LEU A 458 0.88 15.07 13.07
CA LEU A 458 1.18 14.16 11.96
C LEU A 458 2.56 13.52 12.13
N ILE A 459 3.60 14.30 12.42
CA ILE A 459 4.95 13.78 12.64
C ILE A 459 4.99 12.82 13.83
N ALA A 460 4.30 13.17 14.92
CA ALA A 460 4.19 12.29 16.09
C ALA A 460 3.47 10.98 15.77
N GLU A 461 2.44 11.02 14.93
CA GLU A 461 1.73 9.80 14.47
C GLU A 461 2.63 8.95 13.57
N GLU A 462 3.32 9.54 12.59
CA GLU A 462 4.23 8.80 11.71
C GLU A 462 5.38 8.13 12.49
N MET A 463 5.89 8.74 13.56
CA MET A 463 6.87 8.08 14.44
C MET A 463 6.30 6.84 15.13
N ARG A 464 5.06 6.92 15.63
CA ARG A 464 4.39 5.75 16.22
C ARG A 464 4.11 4.67 15.17
N VAL A 465 3.73 5.06 13.95
CA VAL A 465 3.56 4.13 12.83
C VAL A 465 4.87 3.42 12.51
N LEU A 466 5.99 4.14 12.46
CA LEU A 466 7.32 3.54 12.29
C LEU A 466 7.65 2.59 13.43
N TYR A 467 7.35 2.96 14.69
CA TYR A 467 7.57 2.09 15.85
C TYR A 467 6.82 0.75 15.71
N VAL A 468 5.55 0.81 15.31
CA VAL A 468 4.76 -0.39 15.03
C VAL A 468 5.42 -1.23 13.94
N ALA A 469 5.86 -0.63 12.84
CA ALA A 469 6.51 -1.35 11.74
C ALA A 469 7.76 -2.09 12.19
N LEU A 470 8.68 -1.40 12.88
CA LEU A 470 9.96 -1.98 13.29
C LEU A 470 9.80 -3.07 14.36
N THR A 471 8.74 -3.01 15.17
CA THR A 471 8.45 -4.01 16.22
C THR A 471 7.70 -5.26 15.72
N ARG A 472 7.48 -5.42 14.41
CA ARG A 472 6.86 -6.63 13.84
C ARG A 472 7.83 -7.79 13.68
N ALA A 473 9.12 -7.49 13.56
CA ALA A 473 10.16 -8.49 13.36
C ALA A 473 10.48 -9.27 14.64
N LYS A 474 10.62 -10.59 14.51
CA LYS A 474 11.09 -11.47 15.57
C LYS A 474 12.61 -11.61 15.53
N GLU A 475 13.18 -11.88 14.35
CA GLU A 475 14.59 -12.26 14.20
C GLU A 475 15.39 -11.33 13.29
N LYS A 476 14.85 -10.96 12.14
CA LYS A 476 15.56 -10.11 11.18
C LYS A 476 14.70 -8.95 10.72
N LEU A 477 15.25 -7.76 10.76
CA LEU A 477 14.62 -6.52 10.33
C LEU A 477 15.48 -5.87 9.24
N ILE A 478 14.87 -5.64 8.08
CA ILE A 478 15.52 -5.04 6.91
C ILE A 478 14.65 -3.88 6.42
N CYS A 479 15.22 -2.68 6.35
CA CYS A 479 14.57 -1.50 5.80
C CYS A 479 15.07 -1.24 4.39
N VAL A 480 14.18 -1.13 3.39
CA VAL A 480 14.55 -1.00 1.98
C VAL A 480 13.99 0.28 1.41
N GLY A 481 14.82 1.04 0.69
CA GLY A 481 14.39 2.26 0.03
C GLY A 481 15.21 2.60 -1.21
N ALA A 482 14.54 3.04 -2.27
CA ALA A 482 15.17 3.49 -3.50
C ALA A 482 15.34 5.03 -3.48
N VAL A 483 16.57 5.50 -3.70
CA VAL A 483 16.93 6.91 -3.79
C VAL A 483 17.64 7.17 -5.12
N LYS A 484 17.63 8.43 -5.60
CA LYS A 484 18.29 8.75 -6.89
C LYS A 484 19.79 8.50 -6.81
N LYS A 485 20.46 9.16 -5.86
CA LYS A 485 21.89 9.02 -5.57
C LYS A 485 22.09 8.83 -4.08
N CYS A 486 22.69 7.73 -3.69
CA CYS A 486 22.90 7.40 -2.28
C CYS A 486 23.90 8.33 -1.60
N SER A 487 25.01 8.68 -2.27
CA SER A 487 26.02 9.60 -1.76
C SER A 487 25.43 10.98 -1.45
N ASP A 488 24.80 11.62 -2.45
CA ASP A 488 24.22 12.96 -2.33
C ASP A 488 23.13 12.97 -1.24
N TYR A 489 22.35 11.89 -1.14
CA TYR A 489 21.30 11.73 -0.15
C TYR A 489 21.86 11.70 1.27
N LEU A 490 22.90 10.91 1.51
CA LEU A 490 23.53 10.77 2.81
C LEU A 490 24.33 12.02 3.20
N GLU A 491 25.05 12.66 2.26
CA GLU A 491 25.73 13.95 2.49
C GLU A 491 24.75 15.05 2.90
N ARG A 492 23.60 15.13 2.23
CA ARG A 492 22.53 16.07 2.58
C ARG A 492 22.01 15.86 4.00
N LEU A 493 21.84 14.60 4.42
CA LEU A 493 21.40 14.29 5.78
C LEU A 493 22.50 14.58 6.81
N TYR A 494 23.74 14.21 6.50
CA TYR A 494 24.88 14.52 7.38
C TYR A 494 25.03 16.02 7.63
N SER A 495 24.84 16.84 6.59
CA SER A 495 24.91 18.31 6.71
C SER A 495 23.87 18.91 7.66
N LYS A 496 22.80 18.18 7.98
CA LYS A 496 21.79 18.60 8.97
C LYS A 496 22.18 18.26 10.42
N LEU A 497 23.19 17.42 10.63
CA LEU A 497 23.65 17.07 11.97
C LEU A 497 24.50 18.19 12.55
N VAL A 498 24.12 18.70 13.70
CA VAL A 498 24.88 19.72 14.45
C VAL A 498 26.03 19.07 15.23
N SER A 499 25.87 17.82 15.60
CA SER A 499 26.83 17.02 16.33
C SER A 499 26.85 15.60 15.76
N GLU A 500 28.01 14.95 15.76
CA GLU A 500 28.20 13.59 15.24
C GLU A 500 27.51 12.49 16.08
N SER A 501 27.02 12.82 17.27
CA SER A 501 26.39 11.86 18.20
C SER A 501 24.95 12.21 18.58
N VAL A 502 24.46 13.39 18.22
CA VAL A 502 23.15 13.90 18.64
C VAL A 502 22.35 14.38 17.43
N ILE A 503 21.12 13.94 17.35
CA ILE A 503 20.14 14.42 16.36
C ILE A 503 19.23 15.43 17.05
N GLU A 504 19.29 16.70 16.62
CA GLU A 504 18.49 17.76 17.20
C GLU A 504 16.99 17.57 16.87
N PRO A 505 16.06 17.89 17.80
CA PRO A 505 14.61 17.73 17.56
C PRO A 505 14.12 18.45 16.30
N TYR A 506 14.67 19.62 16.00
CA TYR A 506 14.35 20.36 14.77
C TYR A 506 14.74 19.58 13.51
N THR A 507 15.89 18.92 13.52
CA THR A 507 16.31 18.06 12.40
C THR A 507 15.32 16.92 12.20
N VAL A 508 14.91 16.27 13.28
CA VAL A 508 13.91 15.19 13.27
C VAL A 508 12.58 15.64 12.67
N THR A 509 12.05 16.78 13.11
CA THR A 509 10.76 17.29 12.62
C THR A 509 10.82 17.84 11.20
N SER A 510 12.01 18.21 10.71
CA SER A 510 12.24 18.64 9.32
C SER A 510 12.31 17.49 8.30
N CYS A 511 12.38 16.25 8.75
CA CYS A 511 12.40 15.07 7.92
C CYS A 511 11.06 14.84 7.21
N GLN A 512 11.11 14.18 6.05
CA GLN A 512 9.95 13.99 5.19
C GLN A 512 9.59 12.53 4.96
N SER A 513 10.45 11.60 5.38
CA SER A 513 10.27 10.17 5.16
C SER A 513 10.89 9.35 6.29
N TYR A 514 10.52 8.09 6.39
CA TYR A 514 11.17 7.14 7.32
C TYR A 514 12.65 6.96 6.98
N CYS A 515 13.00 6.99 5.70
CA CYS A 515 14.38 6.89 5.25
C CYS A 515 15.25 8.02 5.83
N ASP A 516 14.73 9.26 5.90
CA ASP A 516 15.45 10.37 6.53
C ASP A 516 15.78 10.05 8.00
N TRP A 517 14.81 9.58 8.80
CA TRP A 517 15.03 9.23 10.21
C TRP A 517 16.00 8.06 10.40
N LEU A 518 15.80 6.99 9.64
CA LEU A 518 16.64 5.79 9.73
C LEU A 518 18.09 6.08 9.32
N CYS A 519 18.29 6.85 8.24
CA CYS A 519 19.63 7.21 7.79
C CYS A 519 20.32 8.20 8.76
N LEU A 520 19.58 9.16 9.36
CA LEU A 520 20.15 10.01 10.41
C LEU A 520 20.62 9.18 11.61
N CYS A 521 19.83 8.21 12.05
CA CYS A 521 20.22 7.29 13.12
C CYS A 521 21.42 6.44 12.71
N ALA A 522 21.48 5.96 11.46
CA ALA A 522 22.63 5.21 10.94
C ALA A 522 23.91 6.06 10.92
N LEU A 523 23.81 7.31 10.52
CA LEU A 523 24.95 8.24 10.49
C LEU A 523 25.53 8.55 11.88
N VAL A 524 24.76 8.40 12.95
CA VAL A 524 25.22 8.55 14.34
C VAL A 524 25.47 7.21 15.04
N HIS A 525 25.32 6.06 14.34
CA HIS A 525 25.55 4.75 14.90
C HIS A 525 27.03 4.37 14.92
N PRO A 526 27.57 3.81 16.03
CA PRO A 526 29.01 3.54 16.15
C PRO A 526 29.52 2.45 15.18
N SER A 527 28.73 1.44 14.83
CA SER A 527 29.15 0.40 13.88
C SER A 527 29.37 0.91 12.44
N LEU A 528 28.83 2.10 12.10
CA LEU A 528 28.93 2.69 10.77
C LEU A 528 29.96 3.83 10.67
N ASN A 529 30.95 3.86 11.54
CA ASN A 529 32.04 4.84 11.51
C ASN A 529 32.79 4.87 10.16
N ASN A 530 33.02 3.72 9.53
CA ASN A 530 33.71 3.64 8.23
C ASN A 530 32.88 4.31 7.15
N LEU A 531 31.60 3.99 7.04
CA LEU A 531 30.70 4.60 6.08
C LEU A 531 30.64 6.13 6.26
N ARG A 532 30.58 6.59 7.50
CA ARG A 532 30.56 8.03 7.81
C ARG A 532 31.84 8.71 7.36
N ASN A 533 33.00 8.08 7.56
CA ASN A 533 34.27 8.61 7.09
C ASN A 533 34.40 8.59 5.56
N ASP A 534 33.76 7.63 4.88
CA ASP A 534 33.70 7.60 3.41
C ASP A 534 32.84 8.76 2.85
N ILE A 535 31.71 9.07 3.51
CA ILE A 535 30.82 10.18 3.14
C ILE A 535 31.47 11.53 3.49
N MET A 536 32.08 11.65 4.67
CA MET A 536 32.72 12.88 5.16
C MET A 536 34.08 12.56 5.75
N PRO A 537 35.15 12.68 4.96
CA PRO A 537 36.50 12.42 5.42
C PRO A 537 36.90 13.27 6.63
N GLY A 538 37.43 12.61 7.67
CA GLY A 538 37.83 13.27 8.92
C GLY A 538 36.72 13.40 9.98
N SER A 539 35.58 12.72 9.78
CA SER A 539 34.52 12.63 10.81
C SER A 539 35.05 11.93 12.07
N LYS A 540 34.56 12.36 13.26
CA LYS A 540 34.97 11.75 14.52
C LYS A 540 34.42 10.32 14.66
N VAL A 541 35.26 9.45 15.22
CA VAL A 541 34.86 8.09 15.56
C VAL A 541 33.94 8.12 16.78
N ILE A 542 32.75 7.55 16.65
CA ILE A 542 31.83 7.36 17.78
C ILE A 542 32.21 6.05 18.47
N PRO A 543 32.46 6.06 19.80
CA PRO A 543 32.81 4.86 20.53
C PRO A 543 31.62 3.89 20.62
N HIS A 544 31.89 2.61 20.47
CA HIS A 544 30.92 1.53 20.61
C HIS A 544 30.72 1.24 22.11
N ASN A 545 29.48 1.33 22.60
CA ASN A 545 29.13 1.16 24.01
C ASN A 545 28.29 -0.10 24.27
N GLY A 546 28.38 -1.08 23.39
CA GLY A 546 27.68 -2.37 23.51
C GLY A 546 26.38 -2.46 22.74
N GLU A 547 26.12 -1.53 21.85
CA GLU A 547 25.02 -1.58 20.89
C GLU A 547 25.22 -2.73 19.90
N SER A 548 24.12 -3.24 19.33
CA SER A 548 24.17 -4.24 18.27
C SER A 548 24.75 -3.65 16.98
N ASP A 549 25.43 -4.45 16.18
CA ASP A 549 25.96 -4.00 14.90
C ASP A 549 24.85 -3.79 13.87
N TRP A 550 24.94 -2.66 13.16
CA TRP A 550 24.06 -2.36 12.04
C TRP A 550 24.77 -2.59 10.70
N LYS A 551 24.00 -2.92 9.68
CA LYS A 551 24.46 -2.96 8.29
C LYS A 551 23.74 -1.86 7.52
N LEU A 552 24.48 -0.97 6.86
CA LEU A 552 23.95 -0.10 5.83
C LEU A 552 24.58 -0.52 4.50
N GLN A 553 23.76 -0.98 3.58
CA GLN A 553 24.17 -1.41 2.25
C GLN A 553 23.74 -0.35 1.24
N ILE A 554 24.70 0.08 0.42
CA ILE A 554 24.44 0.92 -0.75
C ILE A 554 24.55 0.02 -1.97
N ILE A 555 23.48 -0.08 -2.73
CA ILE A 555 23.37 -0.95 -3.89
C ILE A 555 23.33 -0.04 -5.11
N VAL A 556 24.44 -0.03 -5.85
CA VAL A 556 24.55 0.63 -7.16
C VAL A 556 24.39 -0.47 -8.19
N ASP A 557 23.32 -0.41 -8.95
CA ASP A 557 22.99 -1.49 -9.88
C ASP A 557 23.68 -1.29 -11.23
N GLU A 558 24.95 -1.67 -11.31
CA GLU A 558 25.66 -1.79 -12.60
C GLU A 558 25.15 -2.99 -13.43
N LYS A 559 24.41 -3.94 -12.82
CA LYS A 559 23.97 -5.19 -13.46
C LYS A 559 22.56 -5.15 -14.03
N MET A 560 21.74 -4.16 -13.69
CA MET A 560 20.44 -4.01 -14.35
C MET A 560 20.55 -3.43 -15.77
N ILE A 561 21.68 -2.79 -16.09
CA ILE A 561 21.97 -2.29 -17.45
C ILE A 561 22.39 -3.44 -18.39
N ASP A 562 23.00 -4.51 -17.87
CA ASP A 562 23.53 -5.60 -18.71
C ASP A 562 22.59 -6.79 -18.90
N LYS A 563 21.50 -6.93 -18.13
CA LYS A 563 20.57 -8.06 -18.33
C LYS A 563 19.61 -7.85 -19.50
N ASP A 564 19.36 -6.62 -19.92
CA ASP A 564 18.63 -6.38 -21.17
C ASP A 564 19.52 -6.60 -22.43
N ASN A 565 20.85 -6.57 -22.28
CA ASN A 565 21.79 -6.93 -23.35
C ASN A 565 22.09 -8.44 -23.43
N VAL A 566 21.83 -9.22 -22.38
CA VAL A 566 22.03 -10.69 -22.40
C VAL A 566 20.90 -11.42 -23.15
N PHE A 567 19.75 -10.76 -23.34
CA PHE A 567 18.68 -11.30 -24.19
C PHE A 567 18.82 -10.91 -25.67
N GLU A 568 19.64 -9.92 -26.01
CA GLU A 568 19.91 -9.56 -27.42
C GLU A 568 21.07 -10.35 -28.05
N ASP A 569 21.99 -10.90 -27.25
CA ASP A 569 23.16 -11.61 -27.80
C ASP A 569 22.98 -13.13 -27.96
N ASP A 570 22.00 -13.76 -27.27
CA ASP A 570 21.72 -15.20 -27.44
C ASP A 570 20.62 -15.52 -28.46
N ILE A 571 19.94 -14.52 -29.00
CA ILE A 571 19.12 -14.67 -30.21
C ILE A 571 19.92 -14.16 -31.42
N THR A 572 21.14 -14.61 -31.56
CA THR A 572 21.81 -14.50 -32.83
C THR A 572 21.06 -15.39 -33.84
N SER A 573 20.76 -14.79 -35.00
CA SER A 573 20.08 -15.31 -36.15
C SER A 573 20.54 -16.70 -36.65
N THR A 574 21.49 -17.34 -35.99
CA THR A 574 22.00 -18.68 -36.29
C THR A 574 21.23 -19.82 -35.65
N ASN A 575 20.55 -19.63 -34.52
CA ASN A 575 19.78 -20.69 -33.86
C ASN A 575 18.33 -20.80 -34.32
N LEU A 576 17.78 -19.74 -34.92
CA LEU A 576 16.45 -19.77 -35.55
C LEU A 576 16.45 -20.43 -36.95
N LEU A 577 17.62 -20.59 -37.56
CA LEU A 577 17.77 -21.25 -38.86
C LEU A 577 17.96 -22.77 -38.76
N GLN A 578 18.11 -23.34 -37.55
CA GLN A 578 18.26 -24.80 -37.36
C GLN A 578 16.96 -25.53 -36.97
N VAL A 579 15.87 -24.81 -36.74
CA VAL A 579 14.57 -25.40 -36.44
C VAL A 579 13.59 -24.92 -37.51
N ALA A 580 13.59 -25.55 -38.64
CA ALA A 580 12.45 -25.89 -39.47
C ALA A 580 12.88 -26.16 -40.90
N ASP A 581 12.58 -27.26 -41.45
CA ASP A 581 12.12 -27.40 -42.82
C ASP A 581 10.88 -26.51 -42.98
N VAL A 582 11.10 -25.24 -43.31
CA VAL A 582 10.03 -24.24 -43.50
C VAL A 582 9.60 -24.34 -44.96
N SER A 583 8.35 -24.72 -45.18
CA SER A 583 7.72 -24.72 -46.48
C SER A 583 7.82 -23.35 -47.18
N ASP A 584 7.89 -23.31 -48.49
CA ASP A 584 8.06 -22.10 -49.34
C ASP A 584 7.09 -20.93 -49.04
N ASP A 585 5.90 -21.21 -48.47
CA ASP A 585 4.86 -20.24 -48.14
C ASP A 585 5.25 -19.27 -46.98
N THR A 586 6.14 -19.68 -46.05
CA THR A 586 6.56 -18.86 -44.94
C THR A 586 7.59 -17.79 -45.32
N PHE A 587 8.29 -17.96 -46.44
CA PHE A 587 9.29 -17.03 -46.93
C PHE A 587 8.69 -15.71 -47.45
N ASP A 588 7.46 -15.75 -47.96
CA ASP A 588 6.75 -14.55 -48.41
C ASP A 588 6.24 -13.69 -47.26
N TYR A 589 5.79 -14.33 -46.16
CA TYR A 589 5.39 -13.63 -44.92
C TYR A 589 6.58 -12.95 -44.25
N ALA A 590 7.75 -13.59 -44.20
CA ALA A 590 8.97 -12.99 -43.62
C ALA A 590 9.43 -11.76 -44.44
N LYS A 591 9.32 -11.79 -45.79
CA LYS A 591 9.58 -10.63 -46.63
C LYS A 591 8.60 -9.48 -46.41
N LEU A 592 7.32 -9.80 -46.25
CA LEU A 592 6.27 -8.81 -45.98
C LEU A 592 6.47 -8.16 -44.62
N LEU A 593 6.79 -8.94 -43.59
CA LEU A 593 7.10 -8.48 -42.22
C LEU A 593 8.35 -7.56 -42.24
N LYS A 594 9.41 -7.96 -42.92
CA LYS A 594 10.61 -7.13 -43.05
C LYS A 594 10.33 -5.81 -43.79
N LYS A 595 9.51 -5.85 -44.85
CA LYS A 595 9.09 -4.65 -45.57
C LYS A 595 8.27 -3.70 -44.71
N ASN A 596 7.43 -4.23 -43.82
CA ASN A 596 6.61 -3.45 -42.90
C ASN A 596 7.44 -2.89 -41.72
N LEU A 597 8.41 -3.65 -41.22
CA LEU A 597 9.34 -3.22 -40.18
C LEU A 597 10.35 -2.16 -40.69
N ASP A 598 10.76 -2.26 -41.96
CA ASP A 598 11.65 -1.28 -42.61
C ASP A 598 10.91 -0.02 -43.11
N PHE A 599 9.56 0.04 -42.92
CA PHE A 599 8.77 1.18 -43.33
C PHE A 599 9.08 2.41 -42.47
N LYS A 600 9.69 3.41 -43.08
CA LYS A 600 9.97 4.71 -42.45
C LYS A 600 8.84 5.67 -42.79
N TYR A 601 8.10 6.08 -41.75
CA TYR A 601 7.07 7.10 -41.91
C TYR A 601 7.66 8.42 -42.44
N ARG A 602 7.10 8.93 -43.55
CA ARG A 602 7.63 10.12 -44.22
C ARG A 602 7.65 11.39 -43.38
N ASN A 603 6.75 11.47 -42.40
CA ASN A 603 6.59 12.64 -41.53
C ASN A 603 7.00 12.32 -40.09
N ARG A 604 8.09 11.59 -39.91
CA ARG A 604 8.59 11.17 -38.61
C ARG A 604 8.82 12.34 -37.66
N ASP A 605 9.21 13.49 -38.20
CA ASP A 605 9.44 14.72 -37.41
C ASP A 605 8.16 15.31 -36.81
N ILE A 606 6.99 14.98 -37.38
CA ILE A 606 5.69 15.41 -36.85
C ILE A 606 5.27 14.57 -35.62
N LEU A 607 5.74 13.33 -35.50
CA LEU A 607 5.46 12.46 -34.37
C LEU A 607 6.14 12.91 -33.07
N SER A 608 7.20 13.71 -33.19
CA SER A 608 7.93 14.30 -32.06
C SER A 608 7.31 15.63 -31.56
N LEU A 609 6.30 16.16 -32.25
CA LEU A 609 5.65 17.41 -31.84
C LEU A 609 4.63 17.13 -30.73
N PRO A 610 4.66 17.87 -29.62
CA PRO A 610 3.68 17.71 -28.55
C PRO A 610 2.28 18.07 -29.02
N GLN A 611 1.29 17.26 -28.68
CA GLN A 611 -0.14 17.46 -29.07
C GLN A 611 -0.75 18.73 -28.49
N LYS A 612 -0.20 19.26 -27.42
CA LYS A 612 -0.58 20.54 -26.80
C LYS A 612 0.68 21.28 -26.38
N VAL A 613 0.81 22.53 -26.78
CA VAL A 613 1.90 23.43 -26.39
C VAL A 613 1.28 24.64 -25.70
N SER A 614 1.82 25.02 -24.53
CA SER A 614 1.36 26.23 -23.84
C SER A 614 1.91 27.48 -24.54
N ALA A 615 1.25 28.64 -24.37
CA ALA A 615 1.72 29.90 -24.92
C ALA A 615 3.14 30.29 -24.39
N SER A 616 3.49 29.85 -23.17
CA SER A 616 4.81 30.03 -22.57
C SER A 616 5.88 29.19 -23.25
N ASP A 617 5.54 27.96 -23.68
CA ASP A 617 6.49 27.08 -24.36
C ASP A 617 6.82 27.59 -25.77
N ILE A 618 5.85 28.21 -26.43
CA ILE A 618 6.05 28.86 -27.75
C ILE A 618 6.97 30.08 -27.61
N ALA A 619 6.82 30.87 -26.54
CA ALA A 619 7.64 32.06 -26.30
C ALA A 619 9.12 31.73 -25.99
N HIS A 620 9.42 30.55 -25.46
CA HIS A 620 10.78 30.11 -25.14
C HIS A 620 11.48 29.30 -26.24
N SER A 621 10.76 28.84 -27.26
CA SER A 621 11.35 28.10 -28.39
C SER A 621 11.82 29.04 -29.50
N GLN A 622 13.06 29.50 -29.42
CA GLN A 622 13.71 30.33 -30.47
C GLN A 622 13.89 29.61 -31.85
N ASN A 623 13.38 28.39 -32.02
CA ASN A 623 13.54 27.59 -33.23
C ASN A 623 12.24 27.22 -33.96
N LEU A 624 11.11 27.79 -33.60
CA LEU A 624 9.85 27.61 -34.32
C LEU A 624 9.49 28.88 -35.10
N SER A 625 10.32 29.26 -36.05
CA SER A 625 9.93 30.14 -37.15
C SER A 625 9.09 29.33 -38.12
N LEU A 626 7.82 29.64 -38.28
CA LEU A 626 6.83 29.12 -39.23
C LEU A 626 5.71 28.26 -38.60
N ILE A 627 4.92 28.88 -37.73
CA ILE A 627 3.51 28.51 -37.64
C ILE A 627 2.71 29.80 -37.88
N HIS A 628 2.16 29.94 -39.08
CA HIS A 628 1.07 30.89 -39.29
C HIS A 628 -0.17 30.35 -38.62
N ILE A 629 -0.48 30.92 -37.47
CA ILE A 629 -1.80 30.76 -36.85
C ILE A 629 -2.74 31.68 -37.64
N SER A 630 -3.55 31.11 -38.51
CA SER A 630 -4.69 31.83 -39.09
C SER A 630 -5.71 32.02 -37.94
N GLU A 631 -6.00 33.27 -37.62
CA GLU A 631 -7.09 33.65 -36.72
C GLU A 631 -8.42 33.03 -37.18
N PRO A 632 -9.24 32.50 -36.29
CA PRO A 632 -10.60 32.10 -36.63
C PRO A 632 -11.40 33.37 -36.92
N THR A 633 -11.75 33.60 -38.17
CA THR A 633 -12.78 34.55 -38.55
C THR A 633 -14.10 34.16 -37.89
N ARG A 634 -14.75 35.15 -37.31
CA ARG A 634 -16.02 35.16 -36.57
C ARG A 634 -17.12 34.27 -37.14
#